data_557eac4427ef3ba4ecbf5c75ebe42de2
#
_entry.id   557eac4427ef3ba4ecbf5c75ebe42de2
#
_cell.length_a   1.000
_cell.length_b   1.000
_cell.length_c   1.000
_cell.angle_alpha   90.00
_cell.angle_beta   90.00
_cell.angle_gamma   90.00
#
_symmetry.space_group_name_H-M   'P 1'
#
loop_
_entity.id
_entity.type
_entity.pdbx_description
1 polymer ?
#
loop_
_entity_poly.entity_id
_entity_poly.type
_entity_poly.pdbx_seq_one_letter_code
_entity_poly.pdbx_strand_id
1 'polypeptide(L)'
;MRKSFDDLTIADDFMFCKVMQNEGICKEFLEMVLSNKIGKIAYLSPQNSVAAGIEAKSIRLDVFVKNEDGKSYDIEMQVSNEYNLPKRMRYYQAAIDIAFLDKGEHYKALNDSYIIFVCLFDAIGKGKPLYTFENICIEDGQTPLRDGTKKVIINAQAFRKAENKELKGFLEYVKTGTVNTEYTGR
;
A
#
# COMPACT_ATOMS: atom_id res chain seq x y z
N MET A 1 18.45 2.00 -20.47
CA MET A 1 19.70 2.19 -19.73
C MET A 1 19.43 1.84 -18.27
N ARG A 2 20.26 0.99 -17.62
CA ARG A 2 20.15 0.78 -16.17
C ARG A 2 20.67 2.03 -15.47
N LYS A 3 19.91 2.55 -14.50
CA LYS A 3 20.37 3.64 -13.61
C LYS A 3 21.61 3.20 -12.86
N SER A 4 22.54 4.14 -12.61
CA SER A 4 23.61 3.91 -11.63
C SER A 4 23.01 3.74 -10.23
N PHE A 5 23.70 3.09 -9.32
CA PHE A 5 23.26 2.95 -7.93
C PHE A 5 23.06 4.31 -7.27
N ASP A 6 23.91 5.28 -7.59
CA ASP A 6 23.87 6.65 -7.06
C ASP A 6 22.66 7.46 -7.57
N ASP A 7 22.03 7.02 -8.68
CA ASP A 7 20.86 7.66 -9.28
C ASP A 7 19.52 7.04 -8.81
N LEU A 8 19.58 6.02 -7.95
CA LEU A 8 18.38 5.37 -7.43
C LEU A 8 17.70 6.25 -6.37
N THR A 9 16.38 6.30 -6.45
CA THR A 9 15.53 7.01 -5.49
C THR A 9 14.58 6.05 -4.81
N ILE A 10 13.87 6.49 -3.77
CA ILE A 10 12.83 5.69 -3.12
C ILE A 10 11.71 5.27 -4.08
N ALA A 11 11.55 5.97 -5.21
CA ALA A 11 10.57 5.62 -6.23
C ALA A 11 10.99 4.43 -7.12
N ASP A 12 12.23 3.98 -7.04
CA ASP A 12 12.68 2.78 -7.73
C ASP A 12 12.28 1.54 -6.91
N ASP A 13 11.65 0.55 -7.54
CA ASP A 13 11.12 -0.67 -6.90
C ASP A 13 12.11 -1.31 -5.94
N PHE A 14 13.38 -1.44 -6.37
CA PHE A 14 14.44 -2.02 -5.55
C PHE A 14 14.67 -1.24 -4.27
N MET A 15 14.77 0.10 -4.36
CA MET A 15 15.01 0.96 -3.20
C MET A 15 13.80 0.99 -2.28
N PHE A 16 12.60 1.08 -2.84
CA PHE A 16 11.37 1.02 -2.07
C PHE A 16 11.28 -0.27 -1.25
N CYS A 17 11.45 -1.41 -1.90
CA CYS A 17 11.44 -2.71 -1.22
C CYS A 17 12.53 -2.78 -0.13
N LYS A 18 13.74 -2.26 -0.40
CA LYS A 18 14.84 -2.26 0.58
C LYS A 18 14.54 -1.42 1.81
N VAL A 19 13.98 -0.23 1.64
CA VAL A 19 13.60 0.66 2.74
C VAL A 19 12.47 0.03 3.57
N MET A 20 11.44 -0.50 2.89
CA MET A 20 10.29 -1.12 3.54
C MET A 20 10.58 -2.49 4.19
N GLN A 21 11.73 -3.11 3.92
CA GLN A 21 12.21 -4.28 4.68
C GLN A 21 12.56 -3.97 6.13
N ASN A 22 12.83 -2.71 6.45
CA ASN A 22 13.00 -2.30 7.84
C ASN A 22 11.64 -2.29 8.53
N GLU A 23 11.46 -3.19 9.51
CA GLU A 23 10.18 -3.36 10.24
C GLU A 23 9.71 -2.04 10.89
N GLY A 24 10.63 -1.28 11.48
CA GLY A 24 10.32 0.01 12.12
C GLY A 24 9.80 1.03 11.11
N ILE A 25 10.51 1.20 10.00
CA ILE A 25 10.12 2.13 8.92
C ILE A 25 8.78 1.71 8.30
N CYS A 26 8.61 0.41 8.01
CA CYS A 26 7.38 -0.11 7.45
C CYS A 26 6.18 0.11 8.39
N LYS A 27 6.36 -0.14 9.69
CA LYS A 27 5.35 0.10 10.71
C LYS A 27 4.99 1.60 10.80
N GLU A 28 5.98 2.48 10.89
CA GLU A 28 5.76 3.94 10.94
C GLU A 28 5.01 4.43 9.67
N PHE A 29 5.38 3.91 8.50
CA PHE A 29 4.67 4.21 7.25
C PHE A 29 3.20 3.78 7.31
N LEU A 30 2.92 2.56 7.73
CA LEU A 30 1.54 2.06 7.85
C LEU A 30 0.73 2.87 8.85
N GLU A 31 1.30 3.20 10.03
CA GLU A 31 0.64 4.02 11.05
C GLU A 31 0.33 5.44 10.54
N MET A 32 1.27 6.05 9.81
CA MET A 32 1.10 7.36 9.19
C MET A 32 -0.03 7.37 8.16
N VAL A 33 -0.07 6.37 7.28
CA VAL A 33 -1.02 6.30 6.15
C VAL A 33 -2.42 5.92 6.62
N LEU A 34 -2.52 5.00 7.56
CA LEU A 34 -3.81 4.47 8.03
C LEU A 34 -4.37 5.24 9.22
N SER A 35 -3.59 6.15 9.81
CA SER A 35 -3.92 6.92 11.02
C SER A 35 -4.36 6.02 12.20
N ASN A 36 -3.83 4.81 12.26
CA ASN A 36 -4.12 3.80 13.28
C ASN A 36 -2.82 3.18 13.78
N LYS A 37 -2.80 2.77 15.04
CA LYS A 37 -1.70 1.96 15.55
C LYS A 37 -1.69 0.58 14.92
N ILE A 38 -0.53 0.19 14.43
CA ILE A 38 -0.27 -1.15 13.90
C ILE A 38 0.44 -1.93 15.00
N GLY A 39 -0.08 -3.08 15.37
CA GLY A 39 0.55 -3.99 16.31
C GLY A 39 1.96 -4.41 15.85
N LYS A 40 2.56 -5.36 16.52
CA LYS A 40 3.86 -5.88 16.09
C LYS A 40 3.74 -6.51 14.70
N ILE A 41 4.72 -6.25 13.83
CA ILE A 41 4.84 -6.94 12.55
C ILE A 41 5.28 -8.36 12.81
N ALA A 42 4.46 -9.34 12.42
CA ALA A 42 4.74 -10.76 12.57
C ALA A 42 5.44 -11.35 11.35
N TYR A 43 5.20 -10.78 10.18
CA TYR A 43 5.77 -11.21 8.91
C TYR A 43 5.93 -10.03 7.95
N LEU A 44 7.08 -9.95 7.32
CA LEU A 44 7.39 -8.98 6.26
C LEU A 44 8.16 -9.68 5.16
N SER A 45 7.63 -9.68 3.94
CA SER A 45 8.30 -10.26 2.76
C SER A 45 8.33 -9.24 1.63
N PRO A 46 9.52 -8.89 1.14
CA PRO A 46 9.67 -8.13 -0.08
C PRO A 46 9.49 -9.05 -1.29
N GLN A 47 8.88 -8.53 -2.36
CA GLN A 47 8.73 -9.21 -3.64
C GLN A 47 8.09 -10.62 -3.53
N ASN A 48 7.05 -10.73 -2.70
CA ASN A 48 6.32 -11.98 -2.52
C ASN A 48 5.51 -12.33 -3.77
N SER A 49 5.68 -13.55 -4.28
CA SER A 49 4.90 -14.05 -5.41
C SER A 49 3.70 -14.83 -4.89
N VAL A 50 2.50 -14.38 -5.23
CA VAL A 50 1.24 -15.04 -4.89
C VAL A 50 0.64 -15.64 -6.16
N ALA A 51 0.42 -16.96 -6.15
CA ALA A 51 -0.24 -17.67 -7.22
C ALA A 51 -1.70 -17.95 -6.85
N ALA A 52 -2.62 -17.34 -7.54
CA ALA A 52 -4.06 -17.52 -7.32
C ALA A 52 -4.63 -18.82 -7.96
N GLY A 53 -3.76 -19.70 -8.46
CA GLY A 53 -4.12 -20.96 -9.12
C GLY A 53 -3.25 -21.27 -10.34
N ILE A 54 -3.32 -22.51 -10.86
CA ILE A 54 -2.42 -23.01 -11.92
C ILE A 54 -2.56 -22.21 -13.24
N GLU A 55 -3.75 -21.69 -13.54
CA GLU A 55 -4.04 -20.90 -14.75
C GLU A 55 -4.25 -19.41 -14.48
N ALA A 56 -4.18 -18.97 -13.21
CA ALA A 56 -4.36 -17.57 -12.86
C ALA A 56 -3.09 -16.76 -13.12
N LYS A 57 -3.27 -15.48 -13.45
CA LYS A 57 -2.16 -14.54 -13.53
C LYS A 57 -1.51 -14.43 -12.16
N SER A 58 -0.28 -14.91 -12.02
CA SER A 58 0.51 -14.70 -10.81
C SER A 58 0.73 -13.20 -10.57
N ILE A 59 0.69 -12.80 -9.33
CA ILE A 59 1.06 -11.45 -8.91
C ILE A 59 2.36 -11.50 -8.12
N ARG A 60 3.12 -10.44 -8.23
CA ARG A 60 4.29 -10.18 -7.39
C ARG A 60 3.98 -8.95 -6.58
N LEU A 61 3.90 -9.12 -5.26
CA LEU A 61 3.70 -8.02 -4.31
C LEU A 61 5.05 -7.39 -4.00
N ASP A 62 5.13 -6.06 -4.02
CA ASP A 62 6.38 -5.36 -3.73
C ASP A 62 6.77 -5.54 -2.26
N VAL A 63 5.86 -5.28 -1.33
CA VAL A 63 6.05 -5.50 0.11
C VAL A 63 4.77 -6.04 0.72
N PHE A 64 4.82 -7.28 1.19
CA PHE A 64 3.70 -7.90 1.89
C PHE A 64 3.99 -8.01 3.38
N VAL A 65 3.05 -7.58 4.22
CA VAL A 65 3.18 -7.50 5.67
C VAL A 65 1.97 -8.15 6.34
N LYS A 66 2.23 -8.90 7.42
CA LYS A 66 1.21 -9.31 8.40
C LYS A 66 1.57 -8.81 9.78
N ASN A 67 0.60 -8.28 10.51
CA ASN A 67 0.79 -7.95 11.92
C ASN A 67 0.35 -9.13 12.85
N GLU A 68 0.58 -8.97 14.14
CA GLU A 68 0.23 -10.00 15.14
C GLU A 68 -1.29 -10.26 15.25
N ASP A 69 -2.13 -9.29 14.88
CA ASP A 69 -3.58 -9.44 14.82
C ASP A 69 -4.05 -10.18 13.55
N GLY A 70 -3.14 -10.61 12.69
CA GLY A 70 -3.42 -11.30 11.43
C GLY A 70 -3.77 -10.39 10.26
N LYS A 71 -3.84 -9.07 10.45
CA LYS A 71 -4.14 -8.14 9.35
C LYS A 71 -3.03 -8.13 8.31
N SER A 72 -3.41 -8.08 7.05
CA SER A 72 -2.49 -8.13 5.91
C SER A 72 -2.42 -6.78 5.21
N TYR A 73 -1.22 -6.39 4.81
CA TYR A 73 -0.96 -5.15 4.08
C TYR A 73 -0.09 -5.45 2.87
N ASP A 74 -0.55 -5.03 1.71
CA ASP A 74 0.20 -5.03 0.46
C ASP A 74 0.57 -3.60 0.12
N ILE A 75 1.85 -3.30 -0.01
CA ILE A 75 2.36 -1.95 -0.23
C ILE A 75 3.12 -1.94 -1.55
N GLU A 76 2.63 -1.16 -2.51
CA GLU A 76 3.11 -1.10 -3.88
C GLU A 76 3.61 0.30 -4.26
N MET A 77 4.72 0.36 -5.00
CA MET A 77 5.20 1.60 -5.63
C MET A 77 4.75 1.66 -7.08
N GLN A 78 4.12 2.76 -7.49
CA GLN A 78 3.65 2.92 -8.86
C GLN A 78 4.13 4.24 -9.46
N VAL A 79 5.07 4.15 -10.40
CA VAL A 79 5.72 5.31 -11.00
C VAL A 79 4.93 5.87 -12.18
N SER A 80 4.33 5.01 -13.01
CA SER A 80 3.59 5.37 -14.22
C SER A 80 2.12 5.00 -14.14
N ASN A 81 1.26 5.82 -14.75
CA ASN A 81 -0.18 5.58 -14.79
C ASN A 81 -0.56 4.69 -15.97
N GLU A 82 -0.92 3.45 -15.71
CA GLU A 82 -1.43 2.50 -16.71
C GLU A 82 -2.98 2.48 -16.78
N TYR A 83 -3.66 3.37 -16.07
CA TYR A 83 -5.13 3.51 -16.05
C TYR A 83 -5.88 2.23 -15.63
N ASN A 84 -5.20 1.31 -14.93
CA ASN A 84 -5.75 0.01 -14.52
C ASN A 84 -5.79 -0.19 -12.99
N LEU A 85 -5.31 0.79 -12.22
CA LEU A 85 -5.06 0.67 -10.79
C LEU A 85 -6.26 0.13 -9.99
N PRO A 86 -7.52 0.62 -10.15
CA PRO A 86 -8.63 0.09 -9.37
C PRO A 86 -8.90 -1.41 -9.61
N LYS A 87 -8.74 -1.86 -10.87
CA LYS A 87 -8.91 -3.28 -11.21
C LYS A 87 -7.76 -4.13 -10.69
N ARG A 88 -6.53 -3.60 -10.74
CA ARG A 88 -5.33 -4.24 -10.20
C ARG A 88 -5.45 -4.43 -8.68
N MET A 89 -5.86 -3.39 -7.94
CA MET A 89 -6.11 -3.47 -6.50
C MET A 89 -7.15 -4.55 -6.16
N ARG A 90 -8.24 -4.63 -6.93
CA ARG A 90 -9.25 -5.67 -6.75
C ARG A 90 -8.68 -7.08 -6.98
N TYR A 91 -7.84 -7.24 -8.00
CA TYR A 91 -7.23 -8.53 -8.33
C TYR A 91 -6.22 -8.96 -7.25
N TYR A 92 -5.42 -8.02 -6.74
CA TYR A 92 -4.46 -8.27 -5.66
C TYR A 92 -5.18 -8.68 -4.38
N GLN A 93 -6.28 -8.00 -4.04
CA GLN A 93 -7.12 -8.36 -2.91
C GLN A 93 -7.61 -9.81 -3.01
N ALA A 94 -8.20 -10.18 -4.15
CA ALA A 94 -8.69 -11.54 -4.37
C ALA A 94 -7.56 -12.60 -4.30
N ALA A 95 -6.39 -12.28 -4.83
CA ALA A 95 -5.25 -13.19 -4.79
C ALA A 95 -4.74 -13.41 -3.36
N ILE A 96 -4.70 -12.38 -2.54
CA ILE A 96 -4.35 -12.48 -1.12
C ILE A 96 -5.38 -13.34 -0.39
N ASP A 97 -6.66 -13.09 -0.59
CA ASP A 97 -7.74 -13.85 0.06
C ASP A 97 -7.66 -15.35 -0.28
N ILE A 98 -7.44 -15.69 -1.57
CA ILE A 98 -7.27 -17.08 -2.03
C ILE A 98 -6.01 -17.72 -1.44
N ALA A 99 -4.93 -16.96 -1.28
CA ALA A 99 -3.66 -17.49 -0.78
C ALA A 99 -3.66 -17.76 0.72
N PHE A 100 -4.55 -17.14 1.47
CA PHE A 100 -4.55 -17.19 2.93
C PHE A 100 -5.81 -17.80 3.55
N LEU A 101 -6.74 -18.31 2.73
CA LEU A 101 -7.86 -19.11 3.19
C LEU A 101 -7.71 -20.53 2.65
N ASP A 102 -7.47 -21.48 3.53
CA ASP A 102 -7.30 -22.88 3.15
C ASP A 102 -8.64 -23.54 2.75
N LYS A 103 -8.52 -24.61 1.95
CA LYS A 103 -9.69 -25.37 1.52
C LYS A 103 -10.43 -25.97 2.71
N GLY A 104 -11.69 -25.59 2.87
CA GLY A 104 -12.56 -26.08 3.94
C GLY A 104 -12.61 -25.18 5.17
N GLU A 105 -11.81 -24.13 5.22
CA GLU A 105 -11.93 -23.10 6.24
C GLU A 105 -13.18 -22.26 6.06
N HIS A 106 -13.67 -21.73 7.17
CA HIS A 106 -14.84 -20.87 7.18
C HIS A 106 -14.42 -19.45 6.75
N TYR A 107 -15.23 -18.75 5.92
CA TYR A 107 -14.96 -17.38 5.45
C TYR A 107 -14.67 -16.37 6.57
N LYS A 108 -15.11 -16.62 7.81
CA LYS A 108 -14.76 -15.82 8.99
C LYS A 108 -13.26 -15.85 9.33
N ALA A 109 -12.50 -16.80 8.78
CA ALA A 109 -11.05 -16.87 8.94
C ALA A 109 -10.30 -15.90 8.00
N LEU A 110 -10.98 -15.29 7.02
CA LEU A 110 -10.38 -14.22 6.23
C LEU A 110 -9.98 -13.05 7.12
N ASN A 111 -8.73 -12.66 7.01
CA ASN A 111 -8.20 -11.53 7.75
C ASN A 111 -8.55 -10.20 7.07
N ASP A 112 -8.61 -9.14 7.87
CA ASP A 112 -8.64 -7.78 7.31
C ASP A 112 -7.42 -7.57 6.41
N SER A 113 -7.61 -6.93 5.25
CA SER A 113 -6.54 -6.73 4.29
C SER A 113 -6.61 -5.35 3.62
N TYR A 114 -5.44 -4.78 3.42
CA TYR A 114 -5.24 -3.43 2.93
C TYR A 114 -4.34 -3.45 1.70
N ILE A 115 -4.82 -2.93 0.58
CA ILE A 115 -4.03 -2.75 -0.63
C ILE A 115 -3.65 -1.28 -0.76
N ILE A 116 -2.36 -0.98 -0.65
CA ILE A 116 -1.82 0.38 -0.55
C ILE A 116 -0.91 0.66 -1.74
N PHE A 117 -1.23 1.64 -2.57
CA PHE A 117 -0.40 2.08 -3.68
C PHE A 117 0.16 3.47 -3.44
N VAL A 118 1.48 3.61 -3.49
CA VAL A 118 2.19 4.88 -3.49
C VAL A 118 2.42 5.30 -4.94
N CYS A 119 1.72 6.33 -5.41
CA CYS A 119 1.72 6.74 -6.81
C CYS A 119 2.47 8.07 -7.00
N LEU A 120 3.32 8.16 -8.04
CA LEU A 120 3.91 9.41 -8.49
C LEU A 120 2.96 10.28 -9.33
N PHE A 121 1.71 9.86 -9.47
CA PHE A 121 0.66 10.52 -10.25
C PHE A 121 -0.67 10.47 -9.48
N ASP A 122 -1.63 11.32 -9.88
CA ASP A 122 -2.98 11.28 -9.32
C ASP A 122 -3.86 10.28 -10.08
N ALA A 123 -3.95 9.06 -9.56
CA ALA A 123 -4.72 7.98 -10.17
C ALA A 123 -6.24 8.23 -10.18
N ILE A 124 -6.75 9.12 -9.30
CA ILE A 124 -8.18 9.41 -9.13
C ILE A 124 -8.56 10.73 -9.79
N GLY A 125 -7.59 11.65 -9.93
CA GLY A 125 -7.83 12.94 -10.59
C GLY A 125 -8.57 13.98 -9.75
N LYS A 126 -8.58 13.83 -8.41
CA LYS A 126 -9.23 14.78 -7.48
C LYS A 126 -8.24 15.64 -6.70
N GLY A 127 -6.95 15.48 -6.93
CA GLY A 127 -5.88 16.28 -6.34
C GLY A 127 -5.74 16.13 -4.82
N LYS A 128 -6.22 15.03 -4.22
CA LYS A 128 -6.00 14.74 -2.80
C LYS A 128 -4.68 14.01 -2.60
N PRO A 129 -3.97 14.18 -1.48
CA PRO A 129 -2.73 13.47 -1.17
C PRO A 129 -2.97 12.00 -0.81
N LEU A 130 -4.15 11.68 -0.30
CA LEU A 130 -4.55 10.35 0.15
C LEU A 130 -6.01 10.10 -0.23
N TYR A 131 -6.29 8.88 -0.70
CA TYR A 131 -7.63 8.36 -0.95
C TYR A 131 -7.77 7.02 -0.26
N THR A 132 -8.77 6.88 0.60
CA THR A 132 -9.13 5.60 1.22
C THR A 132 -10.51 5.19 0.72
N PHE A 133 -10.61 3.95 0.26
CA PHE A 133 -11.85 3.36 -0.24
C PHE A 133 -12.21 2.15 0.60
N GLU A 134 -13.48 2.07 0.95
CA GLU A 134 -14.13 0.90 1.54
C GLU A 134 -15.51 0.71 0.88
N ASN A 135 -16.11 -0.45 1.05
CA ASN A 135 -17.42 -0.72 0.52
C ASN A 135 -18.49 -0.08 1.41
N ILE A 136 -19.28 0.81 0.81
CA ILE A 136 -20.34 1.59 1.46
C ILE A 136 -21.68 1.27 0.78
N CYS A 137 -22.75 1.16 1.56
CA CYS A 137 -24.11 1.04 1.06
C CYS A 137 -24.47 2.27 0.21
N ILE A 138 -24.89 2.06 -1.03
CA ILE A 138 -25.20 3.14 -1.97
C ILE A 138 -26.48 3.87 -1.55
N GLU A 139 -27.43 3.16 -0.97
CA GLU A 139 -28.76 3.67 -0.61
C GLU A 139 -28.70 4.79 0.45
N ASP A 140 -27.74 4.74 1.35
CA ASP A 140 -27.58 5.77 2.41
C ASP A 140 -26.24 6.51 2.36
N GLY A 141 -25.25 5.99 1.61
CA GLY A 141 -23.93 6.58 1.45
C GLY A 141 -23.07 6.58 2.72
N GLN A 142 -23.46 5.90 3.78
CA GLN A 142 -22.82 5.96 5.09
C GLN A 142 -22.56 4.59 5.71
N THR A 143 -23.41 3.59 5.50
CA THR A 143 -23.27 2.27 6.13
C THR A 143 -22.16 1.47 5.49
N PRO A 144 -21.05 1.17 6.21
CA PRO A 144 -19.96 0.34 5.68
C PRO A 144 -20.37 -1.12 5.66
N LEU A 145 -19.95 -1.86 4.62
CA LEU A 145 -20.16 -3.31 4.51
C LEU A 145 -19.40 -4.10 5.59
N ARG A 146 -18.29 -3.55 6.07
CA ARG A 146 -17.41 -4.16 7.09
C ARG A 146 -16.85 -5.52 6.67
N ASP A 147 -16.49 -5.64 5.40
CA ASP A 147 -15.88 -6.85 4.83
C ASP A 147 -14.38 -7.00 5.16
N GLY A 148 -13.82 -6.09 5.95
CA GLY A 148 -12.41 -6.11 6.36
C GLY A 148 -11.44 -5.66 5.27
N THR A 149 -11.93 -5.16 4.11
CA THR A 149 -11.06 -4.74 3.01
C THR A 149 -10.95 -3.22 2.89
N LYS A 150 -9.74 -2.71 2.66
CA LYS A 150 -9.51 -1.30 2.32
C LYS A 150 -8.54 -1.16 1.17
N LYS A 151 -8.77 -0.16 0.34
CA LYS A 151 -7.87 0.24 -0.73
C LYS A 151 -7.41 1.66 -0.49
N VAL A 152 -6.09 1.85 -0.49
CA VAL A 152 -5.47 3.16 -0.20
C VAL A 152 -4.61 3.57 -1.38
N ILE A 153 -4.85 4.77 -1.89
CA ILE A 153 -4.04 5.36 -2.96
C ILE A 153 -3.41 6.64 -2.41
N ILE A 154 -2.11 6.69 -2.46
CA ILE A 154 -1.28 7.80 -1.99
C ILE A 154 -0.76 8.52 -3.23
N ASN A 155 -1.00 9.84 -3.32
CA ASN A 155 -0.66 10.66 -4.46
C ASN A 155 0.49 11.62 -4.12
N ALA A 156 1.71 11.29 -4.54
CA ALA A 156 2.88 12.09 -4.26
C ALA A 156 2.87 13.47 -4.96
N GLN A 157 2.10 13.65 -6.04
CA GLN A 157 1.97 14.98 -6.68
C GLN A 157 1.26 16.00 -5.78
N ALA A 158 0.40 15.53 -4.90
CA ALA A 158 -0.40 16.40 -4.04
C ALA A 158 0.25 16.67 -2.67
N PHE A 159 1.56 16.44 -2.49
CA PHE A 159 2.25 16.56 -1.20
C PHE A 159 2.01 17.89 -0.49
N ARG A 160 1.93 19.02 -1.24
CA ARG A 160 1.68 20.36 -0.67
C ARG A 160 0.32 20.50 0.01
N LYS A 161 -0.64 19.62 -0.31
CA LYS A 161 -2.00 19.62 0.24
C LYS A 161 -2.15 18.67 1.44
N ALA A 162 -1.11 17.92 1.80
CA ALA A 162 -1.15 17.06 2.97
C ALA A 162 -1.11 17.91 4.24
N GLU A 163 -2.12 17.72 5.11
CA GLU A 163 -2.22 18.42 6.40
C GLU A 163 -1.30 17.78 7.45
N ASN A 164 -1.20 16.44 7.42
CA ASN A 164 -0.26 15.72 8.27
C ASN A 164 1.17 15.97 7.78
N LYS A 165 2.03 16.46 8.69
CA LYS A 165 3.42 16.85 8.36
C LYS A 165 4.28 15.66 7.95
N GLU A 166 4.11 14.52 8.60
CA GLU A 166 4.88 13.30 8.30
C GLU A 166 4.51 12.78 6.90
N LEU A 167 3.21 12.70 6.59
CA LEU A 167 2.74 12.35 5.25
C LEU A 167 3.24 13.33 4.21
N LYS A 168 3.21 14.64 4.49
CA LYS A 168 3.72 15.67 3.58
C LYS A 168 5.20 15.45 3.28
N GLY A 169 6.03 15.24 4.30
CA GLY A 169 7.46 15.00 4.14
C GLY A 169 7.75 13.72 3.36
N PHE A 170 7.03 12.64 3.65
CA PHE A 170 7.14 11.39 2.91
C PHE A 170 6.78 11.57 1.43
N LEU A 171 5.66 12.21 1.12
CA LEU A 171 5.22 12.44 -0.26
C LEU A 171 6.17 13.36 -1.02
N GLU A 172 6.72 14.40 -0.37
CA GLU A 172 7.73 15.27 -0.95
C GLU A 172 8.99 14.50 -1.29
N TYR A 173 9.47 13.65 -0.36
CA TYR A 173 10.62 12.79 -0.58
C TYR A 173 10.40 11.82 -1.74
N VAL A 174 9.25 11.13 -1.77
CA VAL A 174 8.90 10.21 -2.87
C VAL A 174 8.87 10.94 -4.21
N LYS A 175 8.35 12.19 -4.24
CA LYS A 175 8.21 12.98 -5.47
C LYS A 175 9.51 13.56 -5.97
N THR A 176 10.37 14.04 -5.07
CA THR A 176 11.54 14.87 -5.42
C THR A 176 12.88 14.14 -5.22
N GLY A 177 12.90 13.07 -4.44
CA GLY A 177 14.13 12.41 -3.97
C GLY A 177 14.88 13.19 -2.89
N THR A 178 14.36 14.34 -2.45
CA THR A 178 15.02 15.22 -1.48
C THR A 178 14.39 15.09 -0.10
N VAL A 179 15.21 14.83 0.92
CA VAL A 179 14.77 14.81 2.32
C VAL A 179 14.60 16.24 2.82
N ASN A 180 13.39 16.57 3.25
CA ASN A 180 13.12 17.82 3.93
C ASN A 180 13.09 17.58 5.45
N THR A 181 14.15 18.02 6.15
CA THR A 181 14.33 17.78 7.59
C THR A 181 13.28 18.44 8.48
N GLU A 182 12.52 19.41 7.98
CA GLU A 182 11.40 20.00 8.73
C GLU A 182 10.27 18.99 8.96
N TYR A 183 10.16 17.98 8.10
CA TYR A 183 9.07 16.99 8.13
C TYR A 183 9.55 15.58 8.50
N THR A 184 10.83 15.29 8.30
CA THR A 184 11.41 13.94 8.46
C THR A 184 12.47 13.92 9.58
N GLY A 185 12.33 14.76 10.56
CA GLY A 185 13.32 15.01 11.63
C GLY A 185 13.70 13.82 12.51
N ARG A 186 13.79 12.62 11.93
CA ARG A 186 14.36 11.41 12.54
C ARG A 186 15.23 10.65 11.57
#